data_61e3228bd8d679c3bf28a047f389b499
#
_entry.id   61e3228bd8d679c3bf28a047f389b499
#
_cell.length_a   1.000
_cell.length_b   1.000
_cell.length_c   1.000
_cell.angle_alpha   90.00
_cell.angle_beta   90.00
_cell.angle_gamma   90.00
#
_symmetry.space_group_name_H-M   'P 1'
#
loop_
_entity.id
_entity.type
_entity.pdbx_description
1 polymer ?
#
loop_
_entity_poly.entity_id
_entity_poly.type
_entity_poly.pdbx_seq_one_letter_code
_entity_poly.pdbx_strand_id
1 'polypeptide(L)'
;QNLKLDLLTEVYAEIKMNNTTNQDAINNFIDWVSEISDCVNSDYWNGEDVMGIFFNEFNRYKKKSESGQVFTPDHITSFMYRLIDVTQNDRVLDAACGSGAFLVKAMCNMIKESGGVNSKKAATIKDVQLYGIEFDREIFALACANMLIHKDGKTNLEQLDTRSEE
;
A
#
# COMPACT_ATOMS: atom_id res chain seq x y z
N GLN A 1 13.32 5.20 7.78
CA GLN A 1 11.95 5.71 8.01
C GLN A 1 11.79 7.18 7.58
N ASN A 2 12.73 8.07 7.91
CA ASN A 2 12.62 9.49 7.61
C ASN A 2 12.59 9.80 6.11
N LEU A 3 13.41 9.13 5.30
CA LEU A 3 13.50 9.36 3.85
C LEU A 3 12.17 9.11 3.10
N LYS A 4 11.39 8.10 3.50
CA LYS A 4 10.10 7.80 2.87
C LYS A 4 9.00 8.77 3.33
N LEU A 5 9.07 9.24 4.57
CA LEU A 5 8.18 10.28 5.08
C LEU A 5 8.46 11.62 4.40
N ASP A 6 9.73 11.94 4.16
CA ASP A 6 10.15 13.15 3.43
C ASP A 6 9.65 13.11 1.99
N LEU A 7 9.74 11.94 1.32
CA LEU A 7 9.19 11.76 -0.04
C LEU A 7 7.68 11.98 -0.08
N LEU A 8 6.93 11.41 0.86
CA LEU A 8 5.47 11.62 0.94
C LEU A 8 5.13 13.10 1.15
N THR A 9 5.89 13.78 2.02
CA THR A 9 5.71 15.21 2.26
C THR A 9 6.01 16.03 1.01
N GLU A 10 7.01 15.64 0.22
CA GLU A 10 7.36 16.34 -1.02
C GLU A 10 6.32 16.13 -2.13
N VAL A 11 5.90 14.87 -2.36
CA VAL A 11 4.94 14.51 -3.41
C VAL A 11 3.55 15.08 -3.12
N TYR A 12 3.14 15.15 -1.85
CA TYR A 12 1.84 15.66 -1.42
C TYR A 12 1.92 17.03 -0.73
N ALA A 13 2.95 17.83 -1.04
CA ALA A 13 3.17 19.14 -0.42
C ALA A 13 2.04 20.15 -0.65
N GLU A 14 1.17 19.93 -1.63
CA GLU A 14 -0.01 20.77 -1.89
C GLU A 14 -1.06 20.64 -0.79
N ILE A 15 -1.09 19.52 -0.06
CA ILE A 15 -1.97 19.33 1.09
C ILE A 15 -1.32 19.94 2.33
N LYS A 16 -1.27 21.28 2.35
CA LYS A 16 -0.75 21.99 3.52
C LYS A 16 -1.89 22.27 4.49
N MET A 17 -1.89 21.62 5.64
CA MET A 17 -2.85 21.84 6.71
C MET A 17 -2.97 23.32 7.13
N ASN A 18 -1.87 24.06 7.02
CA ASN A 18 -1.82 25.49 7.40
C ASN A 18 -2.64 26.41 6.48
N ASN A 19 -3.02 25.96 5.29
CA ASN A 19 -3.79 26.73 4.32
C ASN A 19 -5.30 26.39 4.35
N THR A 20 -5.72 25.47 5.22
CA THR A 20 -7.10 25.02 5.27
C THR A 20 -7.84 25.76 6.38
N THR A 21 -8.90 26.45 5.99
CA THR A 21 -9.77 27.20 6.93
C THR A 21 -10.80 26.34 7.63
N ASN A 22 -10.94 25.05 7.24
CA ASN A 22 -11.91 24.13 7.80
C ASN A 22 -11.23 23.03 8.64
N GLN A 23 -10.91 23.34 9.88
CA GLN A 23 -10.26 22.43 10.81
C GLN A 23 -11.12 21.19 11.11
N ASP A 24 -12.43 21.33 11.16
CA ASP A 24 -13.35 20.21 11.43
C ASP A 24 -13.33 19.18 10.29
N ALA A 25 -13.27 19.63 9.04
CA ALA A 25 -13.16 18.72 7.89
C ALA A 25 -11.82 17.95 7.90
N ILE A 26 -10.73 18.60 8.33
CA ILE A 26 -9.43 17.95 8.47
C ILE A 26 -9.48 16.88 9.58
N ASN A 27 -10.03 17.22 10.73
CA ASN A 27 -10.15 16.31 11.85
C ASN A 27 -10.99 15.08 11.46
N ASN A 28 -12.16 15.31 10.84
CA ASN A 28 -12.99 14.22 10.34
C ASN A 28 -12.26 13.33 9.32
N PHE A 29 -11.47 13.93 8.43
CA PHE A 29 -10.67 13.17 7.45
C PHE A 29 -9.61 12.30 8.15
N ILE A 30 -8.92 12.84 9.16
CA ILE A 30 -7.94 12.08 9.97
C ILE A 30 -8.62 10.91 10.68
N ASP A 31 -9.79 11.15 11.27
CA ASP A 31 -10.56 10.11 11.96
C ASP A 31 -10.97 9.00 11.00
N TRP A 32 -11.48 9.32 9.80
CA TRP A 32 -11.82 8.32 8.79
C TRP A 32 -10.62 7.52 8.31
N VAL A 33 -9.47 8.16 8.09
CA VAL A 33 -8.22 7.45 7.72
C VAL A 33 -7.79 6.52 8.84
N SER A 34 -7.94 6.93 10.10
CA SER A 34 -7.64 6.11 11.27
C SER A 34 -8.56 4.88 11.33
N GLU A 35 -9.86 5.07 11.14
CA GLU A 35 -10.85 3.98 11.10
C GLU A 35 -10.54 2.99 9.97
N ILE A 36 -10.20 3.47 8.78
CA ILE A 36 -9.77 2.63 7.66
C ILE A 36 -8.52 1.84 8.04
N SER A 37 -7.52 2.49 8.62
CA SER A 37 -6.29 1.83 9.07
C SER A 37 -6.57 0.71 10.08
N ASP A 38 -7.46 0.94 11.03
CA ASP A 38 -7.84 -0.08 12.02
C ASP A 38 -8.60 -1.25 11.36
N CYS A 39 -9.46 -0.95 10.40
CA CYS A 39 -10.20 -1.96 9.65
C CYS A 39 -9.27 -2.88 8.84
N VAL A 40 -8.31 -2.30 8.09
CA VAL A 40 -7.38 -3.07 7.25
C VAL A 40 -6.30 -3.81 8.05
N ASN A 41 -6.10 -3.46 9.31
CA ASN A 41 -5.20 -4.16 10.22
C ASN A 41 -5.93 -5.16 11.14
N SER A 42 -7.12 -5.58 10.77
CA SER A 42 -7.90 -6.60 11.46
C SER A 42 -7.80 -7.96 10.78
N ASP A 43 -8.13 -9.03 11.50
CA ASP A 43 -8.20 -10.39 10.95
C ASP A 43 -9.37 -10.60 9.97
N TYR A 44 -10.31 -9.65 9.92
CA TYR A 44 -11.46 -9.68 8.99
C TYR A 44 -11.12 -9.13 7.61
N TRP A 45 -10.03 -8.38 7.47
CA TRP A 45 -9.63 -7.83 6.18
C TRP A 45 -9.15 -8.92 5.21
N ASN A 46 -9.52 -8.82 3.94
CA ASN A 46 -9.19 -9.82 2.92
C ASN A 46 -8.01 -9.43 2.01
N GLY A 47 -7.29 -8.37 2.37
CA GLY A 47 -6.12 -7.91 1.63
C GLY A 47 -6.46 -7.20 0.32
N GLU A 48 -7.61 -6.49 0.26
CA GLU A 48 -7.93 -5.60 -0.84
C GLU A 48 -7.02 -4.37 -0.82
N ASP A 49 -6.65 -3.89 -2.01
CA ASP A 49 -5.82 -2.69 -2.18
C ASP A 49 -6.65 -1.42 -1.96
N VAL A 50 -6.65 -0.92 -0.72
CA VAL A 50 -7.42 0.28 -0.33
C VAL A 50 -6.98 1.50 -1.12
N MET A 51 -5.68 1.68 -1.34
CA MET A 51 -5.18 2.84 -2.06
C MET A 51 -5.50 2.77 -3.55
N GLY A 52 -5.45 1.59 -4.15
CA GLY A 52 -5.90 1.39 -5.52
C GLY A 52 -7.40 1.64 -5.68
N ILE A 53 -8.23 1.18 -4.74
CA ILE A 53 -9.68 1.47 -4.72
C ILE A 53 -9.92 2.97 -4.61
N PHE A 54 -9.28 3.63 -3.66
CA PHE A 54 -9.40 5.07 -3.45
C PHE A 54 -9.00 5.85 -4.71
N PHE A 55 -7.86 5.53 -5.30
CA PHE A 55 -7.36 6.18 -6.49
C PHE A 55 -8.29 5.98 -7.69
N ASN A 56 -8.81 4.77 -7.88
CA ASN A 56 -9.77 4.48 -8.94
C ASN A 56 -11.07 5.29 -8.78
N GLU A 57 -11.58 5.42 -7.56
CA GLU A 57 -12.78 6.23 -7.31
C GLU A 57 -12.53 7.73 -7.56
N PHE A 58 -11.38 8.26 -7.16
CA PHE A 58 -11.01 9.65 -7.44
C PHE A 58 -10.85 9.92 -8.93
N ASN A 59 -10.23 9.00 -9.67
CA ASN A 59 -10.02 9.16 -11.12
C ASN A 59 -11.28 8.92 -11.95
N ARG A 60 -12.31 8.30 -11.38
CA ARG A 60 -13.61 8.14 -12.04
C ARG A 60 -14.22 9.48 -12.46
N TYR A 61 -13.91 10.54 -11.73
CA TYR A 61 -14.38 11.90 -12.00
C TYR A 61 -13.43 12.72 -12.87
N LYS A 62 -12.20 12.24 -13.13
CA LYS A 62 -11.28 12.87 -14.08
C LYS A 62 -11.56 12.39 -15.50
N LYS A 63 -11.35 13.27 -16.50
CA LYS A 63 -11.51 12.89 -17.91
C LYS A 63 -10.56 11.75 -18.25
N LYS A 64 -11.06 10.72 -18.94
CA LYS A 64 -10.36 9.47 -19.33
C LYS A 64 -9.00 9.66 -20.05
N SER A 65 -8.67 10.88 -20.48
CA SER A 65 -7.45 11.18 -21.22
C SER A 65 -6.20 11.43 -20.35
N GLU A 66 -6.36 11.51 -19.01
CA GLU A 66 -5.25 11.90 -18.12
C GLU A 66 -4.75 10.78 -17.20
N SER A 67 -5.46 9.65 -17.10
CA SER A 67 -5.02 8.55 -16.25
C SER A 67 -4.61 7.33 -17.08
N GLY A 68 -3.33 7.25 -17.41
CA GLY A 68 -2.74 6.10 -18.11
C GLY A 68 -2.51 4.86 -17.21
N GLN A 69 -2.75 4.96 -15.91
CA GLN A 69 -2.49 3.87 -14.96
C GLN A 69 -3.77 3.16 -14.55
N VAL A 70 -3.72 1.84 -14.63
CA VAL A 70 -4.79 0.92 -14.22
C VAL A 70 -4.24 0.05 -13.11
N PHE A 71 -4.86 0.10 -11.93
CA PHE A 71 -4.50 -0.79 -10.82
C PHE A 71 -5.08 -2.18 -11.02
N THR A 72 -4.33 -3.18 -10.61
CA THR A 72 -4.72 -4.58 -10.78
C THR A 72 -5.95 -4.91 -9.92
N PRO A 73 -7.04 -5.41 -10.52
CA PRO A 73 -8.25 -5.78 -9.77
C PRO A 73 -7.98 -6.87 -8.73
N ASP A 74 -8.68 -6.82 -7.60
CA ASP A 74 -8.49 -7.73 -6.47
C ASP A 74 -8.63 -9.22 -6.83
N HIS A 75 -9.55 -9.57 -7.72
CA HIS A 75 -9.69 -10.97 -8.16
C HIS A 75 -8.47 -11.51 -8.92
N ILE A 76 -7.72 -10.63 -9.61
CA ILE A 76 -6.47 -11.00 -10.29
C ILE A 76 -5.35 -11.16 -9.28
N THR A 77 -5.19 -10.23 -8.33
CA THR A 77 -4.18 -10.36 -7.26
C THR A 77 -4.41 -11.62 -6.43
N SER A 78 -5.67 -11.91 -6.10
CA SER A 78 -6.07 -13.10 -5.37
C SER A 78 -5.77 -14.39 -6.16
N PHE A 79 -6.04 -14.40 -7.47
CA PHE A 79 -5.76 -15.53 -8.33
C PHE A 79 -4.24 -15.79 -8.44
N MET A 80 -3.46 -14.76 -8.70
CA MET A 80 -2.00 -14.88 -8.81
C MET A 80 -1.38 -15.33 -7.49
N TYR A 81 -1.82 -14.78 -6.36
CA TYR A 81 -1.35 -15.21 -5.04
C TYR A 81 -1.54 -16.72 -4.83
N ARG A 82 -2.72 -17.25 -5.22
CA ARG A 82 -3.01 -18.70 -5.10
C ARG A 82 -2.15 -19.55 -6.04
N LEU A 83 -1.81 -19.03 -7.21
CA LEU A 83 -0.98 -19.77 -8.19
C LEU A 83 0.47 -19.95 -7.73
N ILE A 84 1.03 -18.97 -7.04
CA ILE A 84 2.43 -19.02 -6.59
C ILE A 84 2.60 -19.70 -5.23
N ASP A 85 1.50 -20.09 -4.58
CA ASP A 85 1.46 -20.89 -3.35
C ASP A 85 2.35 -20.34 -2.21
N VAL A 86 2.28 -19.03 -1.98
CA VAL A 86 3.05 -18.33 -0.95
C VAL A 86 2.58 -18.76 0.44
N THR A 87 3.54 -19.07 1.31
CA THR A 87 3.32 -19.42 2.72
C THR A 87 3.81 -18.32 3.67
N GLN A 88 3.42 -18.36 4.93
CA GLN A 88 3.88 -17.43 5.97
C GLN A 88 5.41 -17.39 6.16
N ASN A 89 6.16 -18.34 5.61
CA ASN A 89 7.62 -18.43 5.77
C ASN A 89 8.40 -17.86 4.59
N ASP A 90 7.71 -17.54 3.51
CA ASP A 90 8.34 -17.07 2.28
C ASP A 90 8.70 -15.58 2.34
N ARG A 91 9.60 -15.17 1.47
CA ARG A 91 9.84 -13.77 1.13
C ARG A 91 9.22 -13.49 -0.22
N VAL A 92 8.49 -12.40 -0.31
CA VAL A 92 7.80 -11.97 -1.52
C VAL A 92 8.49 -10.73 -2.08
N LEU A 93 8.86 -10.76 -3.35
CA LEU A 93 9.33 -9.60 -4.10
C LEU A 93 8.35 -9.33 -5.24
N ASP A 94 7.84 -8.10 -5.30
CA ASP A 94 7.13 -7.56 -6.45
C ASP A 94 8.02 -6.50 -7.14
N ALA A 95 8.59 -6.85 -8.28
CA ALA A 95 9.55 -6.03 -9.01
C ALA A 95 8.90 -4.89 -9.84
N ALA A 96 7.58 -4.79 -9.82
CA ALA A 96 6.79 -3.72 -10.46
C ALA A 96 5.52 -3.49 -9.64
N CYS A 97 5.67 -3.13 -8.36
CA CYS A 97 4.62 -3.29 -7.36
C CYS A 97 3.43 -2.33 -7.53
N GLY A 98 3.55 -1.28 -8.34
CA GLY A 98 2.47 -0.33 -8.50
C GLY A 98 2.05 0.30 -7.17
N SER A 99 0.75 0.24 -6.84
CA SER A 99 0.22 0.66 -5.53
C SER A 99 0.58 -0.29 -4.38
N GLY A 100 1.18 -1.44 -4.65
CA GLY A 100 1.47 -2.48 -3.67
C GLY A 100 0.36 -3.53 -3.49
N ALA A 101 -0.58 -3.63 -4.42
CA ALA A 101 -1.74 -4.53 -4.32
C ALA A 101 -1.39 -5.99 -4.05
N PHE A 102 -0.37 -6.54 -4.76
CA PHE A 102 0.11 -7.91 -4.52
C PHE A 102 0.77 -8.08 -3.17
N LEU A 103 1.56 -7.09 -2.74
CA LEU A 103 2.22 -7.11 -1.43
C LEU A 103 1.21 -7.07 -0.29
N VAL A 104 0.17 -6.23 -0.39
CA VAL A 104 -0.93 -6.18 0.57
C VAL A 104 -1.69 -7.51 0.62
N LYS A 105 -1.96 -8.12 -0.54
CA LYS A 105 -2.62 -9.44 -0.61
C LYS A 105 -1.75 -10.53 0.04
N ALA A 106 -0.46 -10.57 -0.27
CA ALA A 106 0.48 -11.51 0.32
C ALA A 106 0.56 -11.31 1.84
N MET A 107 0.76 -10.06 2.30
CA MET A 107 0.82 -9.72 3.72
C MET A 107 -0.40 -10.21 4.48
N CYS A 108 -1.59 -9.91 4.01
CA CYS A 108 -2.85 -10.31 4.64
C CYS A 108 -2.95 -11.84 4.80
N ASN A 109 -2.70 -12.58 3.72
CA ASN A 109 -2.83 -14.03 3.74
C ASN A 109 -1.74 -14.71 4.59
N MET A 110 -0.49 -14.27 4.50
CA MET A 110 0.62 -14.75 5.33
C MET A 110 0.35 -14.50 6.83
N ILE A 111 -0.18 -13.33 7.19
CA ILE A 111 -0.57 -13.00 8.56
C ILE A 111 -1.71 -13.91 9.04
N LYS A 112 -2.75 -14.12 8.22
CA LYS A 112 -3.85 -15.04 8.56
C LYS A 112 -3.33 -16.46 8.79
N GLU A 113 -2.48 -16.97 7.93
CA GLU A 113 -1.86 -18.29 8.06
C GLU A 113 -1.02 -18.39 9.36
N SER A 114 -0.36 -17.32 9.77
CA SER A 114 0.47 -17.26 10.97
C SER A 114 -0.30 -17.19 12.29
N GLY A 115 -1.62 -17.14 12.26
CA GLY A 115 -2.49 -17.04 13.43
C GLY A 115 -3.05 -15.65 13.71
N GLY A 116 -3.01 -14.76 12.71
CA GLY A 116 -3.66 -13.45 12.75
C GLY A 116 -2.73 -12.28 13.10
N VAL A 117 -3.30 -11.08 13.12
CA VAL A 117 -2.56 -9.81 13.29
C VAL A 117 -1.80 -9.68 14.61
N ASN A 118 -2.22 -10.41 15.64
CA ASN A 118 -1.57 -10.42 16.93
C ASN A 118 -0.49 -11.52 17.09
N SER A 119 -0.23 -12.29 16.02
CA SER A 119 0.82 -13.31 16.05
C SER A 119 2.22 -12.66 16.10
N LYS A 120 3.18 -13.34 16.75
CA LYS A 120 4.59 -12.89 16.73
C LYS A 120 5.15 -12.83 15.30
N LYS A 121 4.64 -13.68 14.44
CA LYS A 121 5.05 -13.77 13.04
C LYS A 121 4.55 -12.58 12.22
N ALA A 122 3.40 -12.00 12.54
CA ALA A 122 2.83 -10.86 11.82
C ALA A 122 3.81 -9.68 11.73
N ALA A 123 4.50 -9.35 12.81
CA ALA A 123 5.53 -8.32 12.81
C ALA A 123 6.70 -8.68 11.88
N THR A 124 7.18 -9.93 11.91
CA THR A 124 8.26 -10.39 11.04
C THR A 124 7.86 -10.35 9.56
N ILE A 125 6.62 -10.74 9.24
CA ILE A 125 6.10 -10.67 7.85
C ILE A 125 6.17 -9.24 7.35
N LYS A 126 5.69 -8.28 8.11
CA LYS A 126 5.72 -6.85 7.76
C LYS A 126 7.14 -6.30 7.67
N ASP A 127 8.01 -6.66 8.61
CA ASP A 127 9.34 -6.05 8.72
C ASP A 127 10.35 -6.53 7.67
N VAL A 128 10.31 -7.83 7.30
CA VAL A 128 11.42 -8.45 6.55
C VAL A 128 11.01 -9.49 5.51
N GLN A 129 9.74 -9.65 5.20
CA GLN A 129 9.32 -10.67 4.23
C GLN A 129 8.70 -10.11 2.95
N LEU A 130 8.35 -8.82 2.91
CA LEU A 130 7.70 -8.19 1.76
C LEU A 130 8.62 -7.12 1.18
N TYR A 131 8.85 -7.19 -0.13
CA TYR A 131 9.73 -6.28 -0.88
C TYR A 131 9.04 -5.83 -2.15
N GLY A 132 9.18 -4.55 -2.49
CA GLY A 132 8.60 -4.00 -3.72
C GLY A 132 9.54 -3.03 -4.41
N ILE A 133 9.47 -3.00 -5.74
CA ILE A 133 10.18 -2.04 -6.57
C ILE A 133 9.15 -1.35 -7.47
N GLU A 134 9.23 -0.03 -7.54
CA GLU A 134 8.40 0.78 -8.45
C GLU A 134 9.25 1.87 -9.07
N PHE A 135 9.12 2.06 -10.37
CA PHE A 135 9.88 3.05 -11.12
C PHE A 135 9.29 4.45 -10.99
N ASP A 136 7.97 4.56 -11.16
CA ASP A 136 7.29 5.84 -11.13
C ASP A 136 7.25 6.44 -9.72
N ARG A 137 7.71 7.68 -9.59
CA ARG A 137 7.84 8.35 -8.28
C ARG A 137 6.51 8.56 -7.57
N GLU A 138 5.47 8.93 -8.31
CA GLU A 138 4.15 9.21 -7.72
C GLU A 138 3.50 7.91 -7.26
N ILE A 139 3.62 6.85 -8.06
CA ILE A 139 3.10 5.53 -7.72
C ILE A 139 3.90 4.88 -6.60
N PHE A 140 5.22 5.06 -6.58
CA PHE A 140 6.06 4.65 -5.45
C PHE A 140 5.60 5.32 -4.14
N ALA A 141 5.31 6.63 -4.16
CA ALA A 141 4.76 7.33 -3.01
C ALA A 141 3.40 6.76 -2.59
N LEU A 142 2.53 6.41 -3.55
CA LEU A 142 1.25 5.76 -3.29
C LEU A 142 1.44 4.39 -2.62
N ALA A 143 2.38 3.58 -3.12
CA ALA A 143 2.72 2.29 -2.51
C ALA A 143 3.23 2.45 -1.07
N CYS A 144 4.11 3.44 -0.83
CA CYS A 144 4.57 3.77 0.52
C CYS A 144 3.41 4.15 1.45
N ALA A 145 2.47 4.98 0.99
CA ALA A 145 1.29 5.35 1.76
C ALA A 145 0.41 4.12 2.07
N ASN A 146 0.22 3.24 1.09
CA ASN A 146 -0.53 2.00 1.26
C ASN A 146 0.09 1.11 2.35
N MET A 147 1.41 0.91 2.31
CA MET A 147 2.10 0.12 3.33
C MET A 147 2.04 0.77 4.72
N LEU A 148 2.10 2.11 4.81
CA LEU A 148 1.94 2.83 6.07
C LEU A 148 0.55 2.63 6.70
N ILE A 149 -0.52 2.67 5.89
CA ILE A 149 -1.89 2.41 6.36
C ILE A 149 -2.00 1.01 6.96
N HIS A 150 -1.31 0.04 6.36
CA HIS A 150 -1.22 -1.34 6.86
C HIS A 150 -0.25 -1.52 8.05
N LYS A 151 0.25 -0.44 8.63
CA LYS A 151 1.19 -0.47 9.77
C LYS A 151 2.44 -1.32 9.47
N ASP A 152 2.90 -1.28 8.22
CA ASP A 152 4.18 -1.85 7.83
C ASP A 152 5.32 -0.94 8.30
N GLY A 153 5.99 -1.34 9.37
CA GLY A 153 6.93 -0.48 10.10
C GLY A 153 8.23 -0.16 9.35
N LYS A 154 8.63 -0.98 8.38
CA LYS A 154 9.93 -0.84 7.68
C LYS A 154 9.84 -0.78 6.18
N THR A 155 8.71 -0.65 5.62
CA THR A 155 8.43 -0.59 4.18
C THR A 155 9.66 -0.87 3.30
N ASN A 156 9.86 -2.14 2.89
CA ASN A 156 10.99 -2.54 2.04
C ASN A 156 10.65 -2.28 0.57
N LEU A 157 10.27 -1.03 0.27
CA LEU A 157 10.02 -0.56 -1.08
C LEU A 157 11.21 0.28 -1.56
N GLU A 158 11.58 0.09 -2.81
CA GLU A 158 12.66 0.85 -3.46
C GLU A 158 12.17 1.46 -4.77
N GLN A 159 12.58 2.71 -5.03
CA GLN A 159 12.29 3.38 -6.29
C GLN A 159 13.42 3.11 -7.28
N LEU A 160 13.22 2.14 -8.17
CA LEU A 160 14.22 1.73 -9.16
C LEU A 160 13.55 1.33 -10.48
N ASP A 161 14.29 1.45 -11.59
CA ASP A 161 13.90 0.84 -12.88
C ASP A 161 14.46 -0.58 -12.96
N THR A 162 13.61 -1.57 -12.79
CA THR A 162 14.00 -3.00 -12.87
C THR A 162 14.36 -3.49 -14.27
N ARG A 163 14.20 -2.64 -15.28
CA ARG A 163 14.58 -2.92 -16.68
C ARG A 163 15.96 -2.37 -17.03
N SER A 164 16.55 -1.54 -16.16
CA SER A 164 17.91 -1.01 -16.37
C SER A 164 18.95 -2.06 -16.03
N GLU A 165 20.02 -2.14 -16.85
CA GLU A 165 21.16 -3.03 -16.64
C GLU A 165 22.23 -2.41 -15.71
N GLU A 166 21.92 -1.30 -15.02
CA GLU A 166 22.82 -0.60 -14.11
C GLU A 166 22.61 -0.99 -12.65
#